data_0c00775a1916fcd9bc9f264c4550e78e
#
_entry.id   0c00775a1916fcd9bc9f264c4550e78e
#
_cell.length_a   1.000
_cell.length_b   1.000
_cell.length_c   1.000
_cell.angle_alpha   90.00
_cell.angle_beta   90.00
_cell.angle_gamma   90.00
#
_symmetry.space_group_name_H-M   'P 1'
#
loop_
_entity.id
_entity.type
_entity.pdbx_description
1 polymer ?
#
loop_
_entity_poly.entity_id
_entity_poly.type
_entity_poly.pdbx_seq_one_letter_code
_entity_poly.pdbx_strand_id
1 'polypeptide(L)'
;MTQASPLYSTATGLPEPTRTPLLTGSDPEQKRRELLAYFCQTFDLYDSLFDCLADERAWFNKAIPLRHPLIFYYGHTAAFFINKLLAARLIDQRLDARIEAMVAIGVDEMSWDDLDETHYDWPKVSELRSYRAKVRSLVCDFIRQMPLTLPIDWQSPAWVILMGIEHERIHLETSSVLIRQLPLAWVRPQPYWPACTEARHRIDQVPANSLLPVAGGKVRLGKQDATYGWDNEYGERHIE
;
A
#
# COMPACT_ATOMS: atom_id res chain seq x y z
N MET A 1 25.05 -13.15 2.49
CA MET A 1 24.73 -11.82 3.05
C MET A 1 24.78 -10.81 1.92
N THR A 2 23.71 -10.65 1.19
CA THR A 2 23.57 -9.64 0.12
C THR A 2 23.03 -8.39 0.77
N GLN A 3 23.86 -7.38 0.89
CA GLN A 3 23.45 -6.04 1.33
C GLN A 3 22.36 -5.54 0.36
N ALA A 4 21.19 -5.22 0.87
CA ALA A 4 20.19 -4.45 0.15
C ALA A 4 20.84 -3.10 -0.20
N SER A 5 20.87 -2.76 -1.48
CA SER A 5 21.29 -1.42 -1.92
C SER A 5 20.43 -0.36 -1.22
N PRO A 6 21.01 0.75 -0.76
CA PRO A 6 20.24 1.80 -0.11
C PRO A 6 19.24 2.40 -1.09
N LEU A 7 17.97 2.35 -0.70
CA LEU A 7 16.81 2.89 -1.44
C LEU A 7 16.74 4.44 -1.39
N TYR A 8 17.81 5.14 -1.02
CA TYR A 8 17.74 6.55 -0.61
C TYR A 8 18.57 7.46 -1.48
N SER A 9 18.01 8.59 -1.86
CA SER A 9 18.76 9.72 -2.40
C SER A 9 19.80 10.19 -1.38
N THR A 10 21.03 10.32 -1.82
CA THR A 10 22.17 10.75 -0.99
C THR A 10 22.08 12.20 -0.49
N ALA A 11 21.14 13.00 -1.02
CA ALA A 11 21.04 14.43 -0.70
C ALA A 11 20.05 14.73 0.45
N THR A 12 18.98 13.92 0.62
CA THR A 12 17.92 14.20 1.60
C THR A 12 17.63 13.04 2.56
N GLY A 13 18.18 11.86 2.31
CA GLY A 13 17.87 10.64 3.07
C GLY A 13 16.43 10.11 2.87
N LEU A 14 15.68 10.73 1.98
CA LEU A 14 14.31 10.31 1.64
C LEU A 14 14.34 9.29 0.49
N PRO A 15 13.41 8.32 0.47
CA PRO A 15 13.28 7.42 -0.67
C PRO A 15 12.95 8.24 -1.93
N GLU A 16 13.63 7.94 -3.03
CA GLU A 16 13.26 8.49 -4.34
C GLU A 16 11.81 8.08 -4.65
N PRO A 17 10.96 9.02 -5.10
CA PRO A 17 9.59 8.68 -5.47
C PRO A 17 9.61 7.74 -6.67
N THR A 18 9.17 6.50 -6.47
CA THR A 18 8.98 5.54 -7.57
C THR A 18 7.68 5.83 -8.30
N ARG A 19 7.77 5.78 -9.63
CA ARG A 19 6.57 5.78 -10.48
C ARG A 19 6.07 4.35 -10.67
N THR A 20 4.76 4.22 -10.80
CA THR A 20 4.14 2.95 -11.21
C THR A 20 4.77 2.48 -12.52
N PRO A 21 5.29 1.24 -12.60
CA PRO A 21 5.86 0.71 -13.82
C PRO A 21 4.85 0.66 -14.97
N LEU A 22 5.31 0.93 -16.19
CA LEU A 22 4.48 0.73 -17.38
C LEU A 22 4.24 -0.77 -17.59
N LEU A 23 3.05 -1.14 -18.02
CA LEU A 23 2.70 -2.52 -18.38
C LEU A 23 3.39 -2.98 -19.68
N THR A 24 3.87 -2.02 -20.48
CA THR A 24 4.57 -2.24 -21.74
C THR A 24 6.09 -2.26 -21.56
N GLY A 25 6.79 -2.73 -22.58
CA GLY A 25 8.26 -2.77 -22.65
C GLY A 25 8.72 -3.79 -23.67
N SER A 26 10.03 -3.87 -23.88
CA SER A 26 10.65 -4.83 -24.82
C SER A 26 11.58 -5.83 -24.14
N ASP A 27 11.97 -5.59 -22.87
CA ASP A 27 12.87 -6.44 -22.10
C ASP A 27 12.18 -6.94 -20.82
N PRO A 28 11.75 -8.22 -20.77
CA PRO A 28 11.13 -8.81 -19.58
C PRO A 28 12.02 -8.80 -18.34
N GLU A 29 13.34 -8.96 -18.49
CA GLU A 29 14.24 -8.97 -17.35
C GLU A 29 14.47 -7.57 -16.78
N GLN A 30 14.49 -6.54 -17.60
CA GLN A 30 14.44 -5.16 -17.12
C GLN A 30 13.14 -4.91 -16.37
N LYS A 31 12.00 -5.34 -16.92
CA LYS A 31 10.69 -5.20 -16.29
C LYS A 31 10.61 -5.92 -14.94
N ARG A 32 11.20 -7.12 -14.84
CA ARG A 32 11.31 -7.86 -13.59
C ARG A 32 12.06 -7.07 -12.53
N ARG A 33 13.17 -6.44 -12.88
CA ARG A 33 13.93 -5.57 -11.97
C ARG A 33 13.11 -4.35 -11.53
N GLU A 34 12.37 -3.72 -12.44
CA GLU A 34 11.48 -2.60 -12.13
C GLU A 34 10.39 -3.01 -11.14
N LEU A 35 9.71 -4.14 -11.38
CA LEU A 35 8.68 -4.67 -10.48
C LEU A 35 9.24 -5.01 -9.10
N LEU A 36 10.40 -5.66 -9.04
CA LEU A 36 11.04 -6.01 -7.78
C LEU A 36 11.43 -4.75 -6.98
N ALA A 37 11.99 -3.74 -7.63
CA ALA A 37 12.35 -2.48 -7.01
C ALA A 37 11.09 -1.74 -6.50
N TYR A 38 10.03 -1.71 -7.30
CA TYR A 38 8.77 -1.07 -6.96
C TYR A 38 8.09 -1.74 -5.77
N PHE A 39 8.06 -3.09 -5.75
CA PHE A 39 7.58 -3.86 -4.61
C PHE A 39 8.39 -3.57 -3.34
N CYS A 40 9.70 -3.76 -3.39
CA CYS A 40 10.56 -3.58 -2.22
C CYS A 40 10.44 -2.17 -1.64
N GLN A 41 10.45 -1.14 -2.49
CA GLN A 41 10.33 0.24 -2.04
C GLN A 41 8.96 0.53 -1.39
N THR A 42 7.86 0.05 -1.99
CA THR A 42 6.53 0.25 -1.43
C THR A 42 6.40 -0.45 -0.07
N PHE A 43 6.86 -1.70 0.03
CA PHE A 43 6.79 -2.49 1.24
C PHE A 43 7.64 -1.88 2.37
N ASP A 44 8.87 -1.47 2.07
CA ASP A 44 9.78 -0.87 3.04
C ASP A 44 9.27 0.53 3.49
N LEU A 45 8.66 1.29 2.57
CA LEU A 45 8.05 2.57 2.89
C LEU A 45 6.86 2.41 3.85
N TYR A 46 6.02 1.38 3.61
CA TYR A 46 4.89 1.08 4.49
C TYR A 46 5.36 0.67 5.88
N ASP A 47 6.37 -0.21 5.99
CA ASP A 47 6.96 -0.59 7.28
C ASP A 47 7.51 0.63 8.03
N SER A 48 8.18 1.55 7.32
CA SER A 48 8.74 2.77 7.92
C SER A 48 7.68 3.72 8.48
N LEU A 49 6.47 3.73 7.91
CA LEU A 49 5.35 4.52 8.43
C LEU A 49 4.97 4.05 9.84
N PHE A 50 4.95 2.74 10.07
CA PHE A 50 4.60 2.15 11.36
C PHE A 50 5.71 2.30 12.41
N ASP A 51 6.93 2.61 12.02
CA ASP A 51 7.99 2.99 12.96
C ASP A 51 7.76 4.36 13.61
N CYS A 52 6.79 5.14 13.12
CA CYS A 52 6.30 6.32 13.79
C CYS A 52 5.54 6.02 15.10
N LEU A 53 5.08 4.78 15.31
CA LEU A 53 4.34 4.38 16.53
C LEU A 53 5.32 4.16 17.67
N ALA A 54 5.26 5.02 18.69
CA ALA A 54 6.19 4.99 19.82
C ALA A 54 5.63 4.25 21.05
N ASP A 55 4.31 4.03 21.08
CA ASP A 55 3.60 3.41 22.20
C ASP A 55 2.81 2.20 21.68
N GLU A 56 2.81 1.10 22.44
CA GLU A 56 2.09 -0.11 22.07
C GLU A 56 0.58 0.12 21.90
N ARG A 57 0.01 1.03 22.68
CA ARG A 57 -1.40 1.43 22.59
C ARG A 57 -1.78 1.96 21.21
N ALA A 58 -0.84 2.57 20.49
CA ALA A 58 -1.05 3.08 19.15
C ALA A 58 -1.40 1.97 18.14
N TRP A 59 -0.95 0.75 18.38
CA TRP A 59 -1.22 -0.38 17.52
C TRP A 59 -2.62 -0.95 17.68
N PHE A 60 -3.15 -0.95 18.90
CA PHE A 60 -4.35 -1.69 19.27
C PHE A 60 -5.58 -0.80 19.49
N ASN A 61 -5.38 0.48 19.76
CA ASN A 61 -6.51 1.40 19.92
C ASN A 61 -6.99 1.94 18.57
N LYS A 62 -8.31 2.01 18.41
CA LYS A 62 -8.91 2.61 17.24
C LYS A 62 -8.66 4.12 17.23
N ALA A 63 -8.02 4.62 16.18
CA ALA A 63 -7.87 6.07 15.96
C ALA A 63 -9.23 6.72 15.62
N ILE A 64 -10.10 5.98 14.96
CA ILE A 64 -11.47 6.37 14.56
C ILE A 64 -12.41 5.21 14.87
N PRO A 65 -13.58 5.42 15.49
CA PRO A 65 -14.50 4.35 15.89
C PRO A 65 -14.92 3.40 14.75
N LEU A 66 -15.09 3.94 13.54
CA LEU A 66 -15.52 3.18 12.34
C LEU A 66 -14.36 2.58 11.55
N ARG A 67 -13.19 2.42 12.17
CA ARG A 67 -12.01 1.82 11.54
C ARG A 67 -11.40 0.77 12.46
N HIS A 68 -10.75 -0.21 11.86
CA HIS A 68 -9.92 -1.15 12.60
C HIS A 68 -8.72 -0.44 13.25
N PRO A 69 -8.12 -1.01 14.30
CA PRO A 69 -6.85 -0.54 14.85
C PRO A 69 -5.70 -0.73 13.86
N LEU A 70 -4.62 0.02 14.03
CA LEU A 70 -3.49 0.02 13.10
C LEU A 70 -2.81 -1.34 12.93
N ILE A 71 -2.86 -2.20 13.97
CA ILE A 71 -2.36 -3.57 13.91
C ILE A 71 -3.01 -4.38 12.76
N PHE A 72 -4.31 -4.18 12.53
CA PHE A 72 -5.03 -4.78 11.41
C PHE A 72 -4.41 -4.37 10.07
N TYR A 73 -4.28 -3.07 9.80
CA TYR A 73 -3.78 -2.57 8.51
C TYR A 73 -2.35 -3.00 8.24
N TYR A 74 -1.53 -3.08 9.29
CA TYR A 74 -0.15 -3.56 9.18
C TYR A 74 -0.06 -5.00 8.70
N GLY A 75 -0.94 -5.87 9.18
CA GLY A 75 -1.03 -7.26 8.72
C GLY A 75 -1.75 -7.40 7.38
N HIS A 76 -2.82 -6.62 7.20
CA HIS A 76 -3.74 -6.71 6.07
C HIS A 76 -3.05 -6.58 4.71
N THR A 77 -2.21 -5.56 4.54
CA THR A 77 -1.53 -5.33 3.25
C THR A 77 -0.62 -6.48 2.86
N ALA A 78 0.06 -7.10 3.82
CA ALA A 78 0.88 -8.26 3.56
C ALA A 78 0.04 -9.52 3.26
N ALA A 79 -1.03 -9.76 4.05
CA ALA A 79 -1.94 -10.88 3.84
C ALA A 79 -2.65 -10.79 2.48
N PHE A 80 -2.90 -9.59 1.99
CA PHE A 80 -3.50 -9.38 0.67
C PHE A 80 -2.68 -10.03 -0.45
N PHE A 81 -1.35 -9.89 -0.45
CA PHE A 81 -0.49 -10.58 -1.42
C PHE A 81 -0.71 -12.09 -1.39
N ILE A 82 -0.69 -12.70 -0.20
CA ILE A 82 -0.87 -14.15 -0.06
C ILE A 82 -2.26 -14.57 -0.53
N ASN A 83 -3.31 -13.87 -0.12
CA ASN A 83 -4.68 -14.16 -0.51
C ASN A 83 -4.89 -14.06 -2.02
N LYS A 84 -4.33 -13.05 -2.68
CA LYS A 84 -4.46 -12.86 -4.13
C LYS A 84 -3.62 -13.88 -4.92
N LEU A 85 -2.42 -14.20 -4.45
CA LEU A 85 -1.59 -15.26 -5.07
C LEU A 85 -2.26 -16.65 -4.96
N LEU A 86 -2.89 -16.96 -3.81
CA LEU A 86 -3.67 -18.19 -3.64
C LEU A 86 -4.92 -18.21 -4.53
N ALA A 87 -5.68 -17.13 -4.57
CA ALA A 87 -6.88 -17.02 -5.39
C ALA A 87 -6.55 -17.18 -6.88
N ALA A 88 -5.41 -16.67 -7.33
CA ALA A 88 -4.90 -16.83 -8.68
C ALA A 88 -4.20 -18.19 -8.91
N ARG A 89 -4.12 -19.07 -7.91
CA ARG A 89 -3.42 -20.37 -7.95
C ARG A 89 -1.94 -20.27 -8.34
N LEU A 90 -1.30 -19.18 -7.90
CA LEU A 90 0.12 -18.91 -8.15
C LEU A 90 1.01 -19.42 -7.02
N ILE A 91 0.43 -19.69 -5.87
CA ILE A 91 1.01 -20.43 -4.73
C ILE A 91 -0.02 -21.42 -4.21
N ASP A 92 0.45 -22.48 -3.52
CA ASP A 92 -0.40 -23.59 -3.07
C ASP A 92 -0.73 -23.54 -1.58
N GLN A 93 0.01 -22.76 -0.79
CA GLN A 93 -0.09 -22.77 0.67
C GLN A 93 -0.07 -21.37 1.26
N ARG A 94 -0.79 -21.24 2.38
CA ARG A 94 -0.76 -20.07 3.25
C ARG A 94 0.55 -20.04 4.04
N LEU A 95 1.01 -18.84 4.40
CA LEU A 95 2.13 -18.68 5.32
C LEU A 95 1.68 -18.80 6.79
N ASP A 96 0.53 -18.24 7.12
CA ASP A 96 -0.09 -18.30 8.46
C ASP A 96 -1.60 -18.09 8.33
N ALA A 97 -2.34 -19.21 8.35
CA ALA A 97 -3.79 -19.17 8.14
C ALA A 97 -4.54 -18.37 9.22
N ARG A 98 -4.03 -18.34 10.48
CA ARG A 98 -4.63 -17.58 11.58
C ARG A 98 -4.49 -16.09 11.36
N ILE A 99 -3.28 -15.62 11.07
CA ILE A 99 -3.02 -14.20 10.80
C ILE A 99 -3.79 -13.75 9.56
N GLU A 100 -3.70 -14.51 8.46
CA GLU A 100 -4.31 -14.17 7.18
C GLU A 100 -5.84 -14.09 7.27
N ALA A 101 -6.48 -14.98 8.03
CA ALA A 101 -7.91 -14.90 8.27
C ALA A 101 -8.29 -13.67 9.10
N MET A 102 -7.55 -13.41 10.19
CA MET A 102 -7.87 -12.31 11.10
C MET A 102 -7.73 -10.94 10.45
N VAL A 103 -6.70 -10.71 9.63
CA VAL A 103 -6.48 -9.41 8.97
C VAL A 103 -7.19 -9.29 7.62
N ALA A 104 -8.04 -10.24 7.25
CA ALA A 104 -8.89 -10.18 6.06
C ALA A 104 -10.36 -9.83 6.38
N ILE A 105 -10.76 -9.85 7.65
CA ILE A 105 -12.14 -9.61 8.06
C ILE A 105 -12.55 -8.17 7.79
N GLY A 106 -13.76 -7.98 7.27
CA GLY A 106 -14.40 -6.66 7.13
C GLY A 106 -13.85 -5.80 5.99
N VAL A 107 -13.18 -6.39 4.99
CA VAL A 107 -12.57 -5.62 3.88
C VAL A 107 -13.50 -5.52 2.67
N ASP A 108 -14.17 -6.61 2.32
CA ASP A 108 -15.02 -6.65 1.13
C ASP A 108 -16.53 -6.47 1.48
N GLU A 109 -16.94 -6.87 2.67
CA GLU A 109 -18.33 -6.73 3.16
C GLU A 109 -18.28 -6.37 4.66
N MET A 110 -18.11 -5.09 4.97
CA MET A 110 -18.18 -4.63 6.36
C MET A 110 -19.61 -4.74 6.89
N SER A 111 -19.88 -5.74 7.76
CA SER A 111 -21.01 -5.68 8.66
C SER A 111 -20.66 -4.83 9.90
N TRP A 112 -21.68 -4.27 10.57
CA TRP A 112 -21.47 -3.52 11.81
C TRP A 112 -20.86 -4.38 12.92
N ASP A 113 -21.04 -5.70 12.86
CA ASP A 113 -20.46 -6.68 13.80
C ASP A 113 -18.95 -6.86 13.60
N ASP A 114 -18.42 -6.60 12.40
CA ASP A 114 -16.98 -6.72 12.11
C ASP A 114 -16.13 -5.67 12.83
N LEU A 115 -16.74 -4.64 13.41
CA LEU A 115 -16.08 -3.63 14.22
C LEU A 115 -16.13 -3.91 15.73
N ASP A 116 -16.75 -5.01 16.15
CA ASP A 116 -16.81 -5.42 17.55
C ASP A 116 -15.46 -5.99 17.99
N GLU A 117 -14.81 -5.28 18.93
CA GLU A 117 -13.48 -5.64 19.42
C GLU A 117 -13.45 -6.94 20.23
N THR A 118 -14.59 -7.41 20.71
CA THR A 118 -14.68 -8.63 21.53
C THR A 118 -14.31 -9.89 20.75
N HIS A 119 -14.32 -9.84 19.43
CA HIS A 119 -14.07 -10.98 18.55
C HIS A 119 -12.64 -11.09 18.05
N TYR A 120 -11.74 -10.13 18.39
CA TYR A 120 -10.38 -10.08 17.84
C TYR A 120 -9.32 -10.37 18.89
N ASP A 121 -8.63 -11.48 18.72
CA ASP A 121 -7.37 -11.80 19.42
C ASP A 121 -6.19 -11.39 18.51
N TRP A 122 -5.91 -10.09 18.49
CA TRP A 122 -4.88 -9.54 17.62
C TRP A 122 -3.51 -10.17 17.90
N PRO A 123 -2.74 -10.55 16.86
CA PRO A 123 -1.38 -11.05 17.04
C PRO A 123 -0.48 -9.95 17.63
N LYS A 124 0.59 -10.37 18.28
CA LYS A 124 1.60 -9.41 18.77
C LYS A 124 2.26 -8.69 17.61
N VAL A 125 2.69 -7.46 17.82
CA VAL A 125 3.43 -6.68 16.82
C VAL A 125 4.64 -7.45 16.27
N SER A 126 5.38 -8.15 17.15
CA SER A 126 6.53 -8.98 16.75
C SER A 126 6.15 -10.17 15.85
N GLU A 127 4.98 -10.78 16.05
CA GLU A 127 4.48 -11.86 15.18
C GLU A 127 4.15 -11.31 13.80
N LEU A 128 3.47 -10.15 13.72
CA LEU A 128 3.17 -9.51 12.44
C LEU A 128 4.42 -9.01 11.72
N ARG A 129 5.40 -8.48 12.42
CA ARG A 129 6.69 -8.11 11.81
C ARG A 129 7.36 -9.33 11.19
N SER A 130 7.36 -10.47 11.91
CA SER A 130 7.90 -11.73 11.40
C SER A 130 7.10 -12.25 10.19
N TYR A 131 5.77 -12.17 10.25
CA TYR A 131 4.89 -12.54 9.15
C TYR A 131 5.16 -11.69 7.91
N ARG A 132 5.20 -10.36 8.04
CA ARG A 132 5.50 -9.44 6.94
C ARG A 132 6.87 -9.73 6.31
N ALA A 133 7.90 -10.01 7.12
CA ALA A 133 9.22 -10.38 6.61
C ALA A 133 9.17 -11.67 5.75
N LYS A 134 8.37 -12.68 6.15
CA LYS A 134 8.16 -13.91 5.36
C LYS A 134 7.42 -13.60 4.05
N VAL A 135 6.36 -12.77 4.10
CA VAL A 135 5.63 -12.35 2.89
C VAL A 135 6.56 -11.62 1.93
N ARG A 136 7.37 -10.67 2.43
CA ARG A 136 8.35 -9.94 1.63
C ARG A 136 9.32 -10.88 0.92
N SER A 137 9.86 -11.87 1.63
CA SER A 137 10.76 -12.87 1.04
C SER A 137 10.05 -13.66 -0.06
N LEU A 138 8.86 -14.20 0.24
CA LEU A 138 8.08 -14.99 -0.71
C LEU A 138 7.76 -14.19 -1.98
N VAL A 139 7.29 -12.96 -1.86
CA VAL A 139 6.92 -12.13 -3.02
C VAL A 139 8.16 -11.74 -3.81
N CYS A 140 9.29 -11.42 -3.17
CA CYS A 140 10.55 -11.18 -3.87
C CYS A 140 10.99 -12.39 -4.69
N ASP A 141 10.93 -13.59 -4.11
CA ASP A 141 11.32 -14.82 -4.80
C ASP A 141 10.33 -15.18 -5.92
N PHE A 142 9.05 -14.94 -5.68
CA PHE A 142 8.02 -15.09 -6.72
C PHE A 142 8.27 -14.18 -7.92
N ILE A 143 8.53 -12.88 -7.69
CA ILE A 143 8.84 -11.92 -8.78
C ILE A 143 10.08 -12.37 -9.57
N ARG A 144 11.11 -12.90 -8.90
CA ARG A 144 12.33 -13.38 -9.56
C ARG A 144 12.09 -14.59 -10.48
N GLN A 145 11.11 -15.43 -10.14
CA GLN A 145 10.93 -16.74 -10.79
C GLN A 145 9.69 -16.80 -11.68
N MET A 146 8.69 -15.94 -11.47
CA MET A 146 7.44 -16.00 -12.25
C MET A 146 7.69 -15.84 -13.75
N PRO A 147 6.91 -16.51 -14.60
CA PRO A 147 6.92 -16.22 -16.04
C PRO A 147 6.49 -14.77 -16.27
N LEU A 148 7.22 -14.07 -17.13
CA LEU A 148 6.95 -12.67 -17.45
C LEU A 148 7.03 -12.44 -18.94
N THR A 149 5.90 -12.09 -19.52
CA THR A 149 5.74 -11.66 -20.92
C THR A 149 5.29 -10.20 -20.95
N LEU A 150 5.59 -9.51 -22.04
CA LEU A 150 5.19 -8.13 -22.27
C LEU A 150 4.31 -8.03 -23.52
N PRO A 151 3.29 -7.17 -23.48
CA PRO A 151 2.85 -6.36 -22.36
C PRO A 151 2.26 -7.19 -21.20
N ILE A 152 2.34 -6.68 -19.98
CA ILE A 152 1.64 -7.27 -18.82
C ILE A 152 0.13 -7.06 -19.02
N ASP A 153 -0.64 -8.11 -18.93
CA ASP A 153 -2.09 -8.11 -19.03
C ASP A 153 -2.77 -8.73 -17.80
N TRP A 154 -4.09 -8.77 -17.80
CA TRP A 154 -4.93 -9.27 -16.69
C TRP A 154 -4.69 -10.74 -16.34
N GLN A 155 -4.12 -11.54 -17.23
CA GLN A 155 -3.82 -12.96 -17.03
C GLN A 155 -2.39 -13.18 -16.54
N SER A 156 -1.58 -12.14 -16.58
CA SER A 156 -0.17 -12.20 -16.15
C SER A 156 -0.05 -12.35 -14.63
N PRO A 157 0.82 -13.23 -14.11
CA PRO A 157 1.18 -13.25 -12.69
C PRO A 157 1.66 -11.90 -12.17
N ALA A 158 2.32 -11.11 -13.02
CA ALA A 158 2.78 -9.76 -12.69
C ALA A 158 1.61 -8.79 -12.39
N TRP A 159 0.42 -9.02 -12.98
CA TRP A 159 -0.78 -8.23 -12.66
C TRP A 159 -1.18 -8.38 -11.20
N VAL A 160 -1.15 -9.60 -10.67
CA VAL A 160 -1.48 -9.88 -9.27
C VAL A 160 -0.47 -9.19 -8.32
N ILE A 161 0.80 -9.17 -8.71
CA ILE A 161 1.85 -8.47 -7.95
C ILE A 161 1.59 -6.95 -7.96
N LEU A 162 1.31 -6.36 -9.12
CA LEU A 162 0.96 -4.93 -9.22
C LEU A 162 -0.28 -4.58 -8.39
N MET A 163 -1.32 -5.43 -8.44
CA MET A 163 -2.51 -5.27 -7.60
C MET A 163 -2.14 -5.18 -6.11
N GLY A 164 -1.28 -6.06 -5.63
CA GLY A 164 -0.82 -6.04 -4.23
C GLY A 164 -0.03 -4.77 -3.89
N ILE A 165 0.85 -4.33 -4.79
CA ILE A 165 1.65 -3.11 -4.57
C ILE A 165 0.75 -1.88 -4.53
N GLU A 166 -0.17 -1.72 -5.48
CA GLU A 166 -1.08 -0.57 -5.52
C GLU A 166 -2.05 -0.58 -4.33
N HIS A 167 -2.50 -1.76 -3.89
CA HIS A 167 -3.29 -1.91 -2.67
C HIS A 167 -2.50 -1.44 -1.42
N GLU A 168 -1.23 -1.81 -1.29
CA GLU A 168 -0.40 -1.35 -0.17
C GLU A 168 -0.17 0.17 -0.22
N ARG A 169 -0.06 0.76 -1.41
CA ARG A 169 0.05 2.22 -1.58
C ARG A 169 -1.21 2.97 -1.16
N ILE A 170 -2.40 2.43 -1.43
CA ILE A 170 -3.67 2.98 -0.92
C ILE A 170 -3.67 2.94 0.61
N HIS A 171 -3.21 1.83 1.19
CA HIS A 171 -3.13 1.70 2.64
C HIS A 171 -2.02 2.54 3.29
N LEU A 172 -0.97 2.89 2.56
CA LEU A 172 0.03 3.87 3.01
C LEU A 172 -0.65 5.22 3.29
N GLU A 173 -1.50 5.69 2.37
CA GLU A 173 -2.28 6.92 2.56
C GLU A 173 -3.24 6.79 3.74
N THR A 174 -4.12 5.78 3.73
CA THR A 174 -5.16 5.64 4.77
C THR A 174 -4.57 5.40 6.16
N SER A 175 -3.50 4.62 6.30
CA SER A 175 -2.80 4.43 7.57
C SER A 175 -2.15 5.72 8.05
N SER A 176 -1.59 6.55 7.16
CA SER A 176 -1.04 7.85 7.52
C SER A 176 -2.11 8.79 8.09
N VAL A 177 -3.32 8.75 7.55
CA VAL A 177 -4.47 9.51 8.08
C VAL A 177 -4.85 9.03 9.47
N LEU A 178 -4.88 7.71 9.71
CA LEU A 178 -5.19 7.15 11.02
C LEU A 178 -4.12 7.51 12.07
N ILE A 179 -2.84 7.43 11.70
CA ILE A 179 -1.74 7.80 12.60
C ILE A 179 -1.85 9.27 13.04
N ARG A 180 -2.30 10.17 12.16
CA ARG A 180 -2.52 11.59 12.50
C ARG A 180 -3.66 11.84 13.49
N GLN A 181 -4.55 10.87 13.69
CA GLN A 181 -5.64 10.96 14.66
C GLN A 181 -5.23 10.45 16.05
N LEU A 182 -4.04 9.85 16.18
CA LEU A 182 -3.54 9.37 17.47
C LEU A 182 -3.07 10.51 18.38
N PRO A 183 -3.07 10.31 19.71
CA PRO A 183 -2.43 11.23 20.65
C PRO A 183 -0.95 11.44 20.28
N LEU A 184 -0.47 12.68 20.30
CA LEU A 184 0.93 13.02 19.97
C LEU A 184 1.95 12.26 20.83
N ALA A 185 1.61 11.91 22.07
CA ALA A 185 2.48 11.13 22.95
C ALA A 185 2.70 9.68 22.44
N TRP A 186 1.88 9.17 21.53
CA TRP A 186 1.98 7.81 21.00
C TRP A 186 2.73 7.73 19.68
N VAL A 187 3.13 8.87 19.13
CA VAL A 187 3.84 8.96 17.87
C VAL A 187 5.18 9.67 18.02
N ARG A 188 6.11 9.34 17.15
CA ARG A 188 7.45 9.96 17.11
C ARG A 188 7.83 10.32 15.67
N PRO A 189 8.64 11.37 15.48
CA PRO A 189 9.19 11.69 14.17
C PRO A 189 10.04 10.54 13.62
N GLN A 190 10.00 10.39 12.30
CA GLN A 190 10.88 9.48 11.56
C GLN A 190 11.57 10.25 10.43
N PRO A 191 12.80 9.86 10.04
CA PRO A 191 13.54 10.55 8.99
C PRO A 191 12.78 10.64 7.66
N TYR A 192 11.99 9.60 7.34
CA TYR A 192 11.22 9.51 6.08
C TYR A 192 9.87 10.22 6.15
N TRP A 193 9.44 10.63 7.34
CA TRP A 193 8.15 11.27 7.60
C TRP A 193 8.38 12.60 8.32
N PRO A 194 9.04 13.58 7.66
CA PRO A 194 9.31 14.87 8.27
C PRO A 194 8.01 15.66 8.47
N ALA A 195 8.00 16.49 9.49
CA ALA A 195 6.90 17.42 9.67
C ALA A 195 6.85 18.41 8.49
N CYS A 196 5.65 18.66 7.96
CA CYS A 196 5.46 19.69 6.94
C CYS A 196 5.76 21.08 7.54
N THR A 197 6.87 21.66 7.15
CA THR A 197 7.28 22.99 7.62
C THR A 197 6.50 24.14 6.99
N GLU A 198 6.01 23.93 5.76
CA GLU A 198 5.28 24.97 5.01
C GLU A 198 3.90 25.29 5.59
N ALA A 199 3.20 24.30 6.16
CA ALA A 199 1.88 24.50 6.74
C ALA A 199 1.86 25.41 7.96
N ARG A 200 3.00 25.54 8.69
CA ARG A 200 3.10 26.36 9.91
C ARG A 200 3.19 27.86 9.61
N HIS A 201 3.59 28.24 8.42
CA HIS A 201 3.90 29.63 8.08
C HIS A 201 2.82 30.33 7.26
N ARG A 202 1.76 29.65 6.85
CA ARG A 202 0.78 30.18 5.88
C ARG A 202 -0.68 30.19 6.34
N ILE A 203 -0.95 29.99 7.61
CA ILE A 203 -2.34 30.02 8.14
C ILE A 203 -3.00 31.36 7.85
N ASP A 204 -2.23 32.45 7.90
CA ASP A 204 -2.73 33.82 7.66
C ASP A 204 -2.73 34.22 6.17
N GLN A 205 -2.26 33.35 5.28
CA GLN A 205 -2.11 33.61 3.84
C GLN A 205 -2.91 32.63 2.97
N VAL A 206 -3.96 32.03 3.51
CA VAL A 206 -4.83 31.17 2.71
C VAL A 206 -5.50 32.03 1.65
N PRO A 207 -5.27 31.78 0.34
CA PRO A 207 -5.92 32.55 -0.71
C PRO A 207 -7.44 32.33 -0.66
N ALA A 208 -8.21 33.38 -0.90
CA ALA A 208 -9.65 33.24 -1.01
C ALA A 208 -10.00 32.27 -2.16
N ASN A 209 -10.90 31.35 -1.89
CA ASN A 209 -11.42 30.46 -2.93
C ASN A 209 -12.23 31.28 -3.95
N SER A 210 -11.95 31.07 -5.23
CA SER A 210 -12.72 31.66 -6.33
C SER A 210 -13.34 30.57 -7.18
N LEU A 211 -14.51 30.85 -7.73
CA LEU A 211 -15.13 29.99 -8.74
C LEU A 211 -14.39 30.19 -10.06
N LEU A 212 -13.90 29.11 -10.63
CA LEU A 212 -13.30 29.11 -11.95
C LEU A 212 -14.36 28.70 -12.99
N PRO A 213 -14.53 29.44 -14.09
CA PRO A 213 -15.41 29.04 -15.16
C PRO A 213 -14.82 27.82 -15.88
N VAL A 214 -15.61 26.76 -16.00
CA VAL A 214 -15.28 25.58 -16.82
C VAL A 214 -16.20 25.58 -18.02
N ALA A 215 -15.61 25.65 -19.21
CA ALA A 215 -16.41 25.62 -20.45
C ALA A 215 -17.08 24.23 -20.58
N GLY A 216 -18.32 24.23 -21.06
CA GLY A 216 -19.01 23.01 -21.47
C GLY A 216 -18.30 22.34 -22.65
N GLY A 217 -18.40 21.04 -22.76
CA GLY A 217 -17.76 20.28 -23.85
C GLY A 217 -17.83 18.78 -23.65
N LYS A 218 -17.36 18.05 -24.65
CA LYS A 218 -17.27 16.60 -24.60
C LYS A 218 -16.07 16.17 -23.76
N VAL A 219 -16.31 15.27 -22.81
CA VAL A 219 -15.28 14.69 -21.96
C VAL A 219 -15.20 13.19 -22.21
N ARG A 220 -14.00 12.67 -22.38
CA ARG A 220 -13.71 11.25 -22.44
C ARG A 220 -13.23 10.78 -21.07
N LEU A 221 -13.94 9.82 -20.47
CA LEU A 221 -13.61 9.20 -19.20
C LEU A 221 -13.04 7.80 -19.45
N GLY A 222 -12.22 7.33 -18.52
CA GLY A 222 -11.58 6.03 -18.52
C GLY A 222 -10.07 6.13 -18.60
N LYS A 223 -9.40 5.07 -18.11
CA LYS A 223 -7.93 4.99 -18.06
C LYS A 223 -7.34 4.95 -19.46
N GLN A 224 -6.34 5.78 -19.71
CA GLN A 224 -5.73 5.97 -21.03
C GLN A 224 -4.25 5.64 -21.06
N ASP A 225 -3.59 5.62 -19.90
CA ASP A 225 -2.16 5.34 -19.83
C ASP A 225 -1.87 3.83 -19.74
N ALA A 226 -0.61 3.46 -19.89
CA ALA A 226 -0.13 2.07 -19.89
C ALA A 226 0.37 1.63 -18.50
N THR A 227 -0.10 2.23 -17.40
CA THR A 227 0.18 1.78 -16.03
C THR A 227 -0.91 0.85 -15.52
N TYR A 228 -0.67 0.18 -14.39
CA TYR A 228 -1.71 -0.59 -13.71
C TYR A 228 -2.91 0.32 -13.36
N GLY A 229 -4.11 -0.23 -13.42
CA GLY A 229 -5.35 0.40 -12.96
C GLY A 229 -6.30 -0.64 -12.39
N TRP A 230 -7.23 -0.18 -11.56
CA TRP A 230 -8.30 -1.01 -11.04
C TRP A 230 -9.35 -1.25 -12.12
N ASP A 231 -10.12 -2.32 -11.99
CA ASP A 231 -11.13 -2.73 -12.98
C ASP A 231 -12.16 -1.63 -13.28
N ASN A 232 -12.54 -0.83 -12.27
CA ASN A 232 -13.47 0.29 -12.42
C ASN A 232 -12.87 1.53 -13.11
N GLU A 233 -11.55 1.58 -13.32
CA GLU A 233 -10.90 2.67 -14.05
C GLU A 233 -10.90 2.44 -15.57
N TYR A 234 -11.11 1.19 -16.01
CA TYR A 234 -11.12 0.83 -17.42
C TYR A 234 -12.48 1.05 -18.07
N GLY A 235 -12.47 1.09 -19.38
CA GLY A 235 -13.62 1.42 -20.19
C GLY A 235 -13.56 2.84 -20.72
N GLU A 236 -14.34 3.10 -21.74
CA GLU A 236 -14.41 4.40 -22.39
C GLU A 236 -15.83 4.91 -22.34
N ARG A 237 -16.02 6.13 -21.82
CA ARG A 237 -17.29 6.84 -21.82
C ARG A 237 -17.10 8.25 -22.36
N HIS A 238 -18.00 8.66 -23.24
CA HIS A 238 -18.11 10.03 -23.73
C HIS A 238 -19.30 10.70 -23.06
N ILE A 239 -19.08 11.83 -22.44
CA ILE A 239 -20.10 12.63 -21.74
C ILE A 239 -20.11 14.02 -22.34
N GLU A 240 -21.29 14.62 -22.52
CA GLU A 240 -21.50 16.01 -22.90
C GLU A 240 -21.94 16.84 -21.71
#